data_a48dccea556e25f965e26571d5fff5be
#
_entry.id   a48dccea556e25f965e26571d5fff5be
#
_cell.length_a   1.000
_cell.length_b   1.000
_cell.length_c   1.000
_cell.angle_alpha   90.00
_cell.angle_beta   90.00
_cell.angle_gamma   90.00
#
_symmetry.space_group_name_H-M   'P 1'
#
loop_
_entity.id
_entity.type
_entity.pdbx_description
1 polymer ?
#
loop_
_entity_poly.entity_id
_entity_poly.type
_entity_poly.pdbx_seq_one_letter_code
_entity_poly.pdbx_strand_id
1 'polypeptide(L)'
;MDATPAIKGNRPATQTKGQLSIIALPNIPLVVAGDGLPSIICNGLTECRLTLQDGDIIVLAQKIVSKSEGRYAALDSVTPSQEAITLAKDVDKDPRLVELILSESRDIVRKRRGVLIVEHNLGIVMANAGIDTSNVEQLESGGNDEMRRQVLLLPKDPDASCEVIRR
;
A
#
# COMPACT_ATOMS: atom_id res chain seq x y z
N MET A 1 -6.78 -40.93 9.14
CA MET A 1 -5.41 -40.45 8.76
C MET A 1 -5.45 -40.26 7.26
N ASP A 2 -5.78 -39.05 6.88
CA ASP A 2 -5.98 -38.69 5.46
C ASP A 2 -4.78 -37.86 5.02
N ALA A 3 -3.95 -38.48 4.18
CA ALA A 3 -2.73 -37.85 3.69
C ALA A 3 -3.09 -36.93 2.54
N THR A 4 -3.06 -35.62 2.80
CA THR A 4 -3.14 -34.60 1.74
C THR A 4 -1.99 -34.82 0.75
N PRO A 5 -2.25 -34.98 -0.55
CA PRO A 5 -1.19 -35.19 -1.52
C PRO A 5 -0.33 -33.94 -1.64
N ALA A 6 0.98 -34.08 -1.44
CA ALA A 6 1.96 -33.06 -1.69
C ALA A 6 1.87 -32.64 -3.17
N ILE A 7 1.46 -31.39 -3.42
CA ILE A 7 1.51 -30.80 -4.75
C ILE A 7 3.00 -30.64 -5.09
N LYS A 8 3.55 -31.59 -5.83
CA LYS A 8 4.85 -31.44 -6.47
C LYS A 8 4.68 -30.30 -7.50
N GLY A 9 5.26 -29.15 -7.20
CA GLY A 9 5.37 -28.04 -8.13
C GLY A 9 6.22 -28.45 -9.33
N ASN A 10 5.64 -29.19 -10.27
CA ASN A 10 6.28 -29.54 -11.52
C ASN A 10 6.11 -28.33 -12.47
N ARG A 11 7.06 -27.39 -12.44
CA ARG A 11 7.14 -26.39 -13.50
C ARG A 11 7.45 -27.13 -14.80
N PRO A 12 6.65 -26.98 -15.87
CA PRO A 12 6.97 -27.57 -17.15
C PRO A 12 8.27 -26.98 -17.67
N ALA A 13 9.21 -27.81 -18.06
CA ALA A 13 10.55 -27.44 -18.55
C ALA A 13 10.56 -26.69 -19.91
N THR A 14 9.40 -26.39 -20.47
CA THR A 14 9.24 -25.65 -21.73
C THR A 14 8.22 -24.54 -21.54
N GLN A 15 8.70 -23.31 -21.34
CA GLN A 15 7.82 -22.13 -21.43
C GLN A 15 7.40 -21.96 -22.89
N THR A 16 6.16 -22.25 -23.20
CA THR A 16 5.54 -21.85 -24.47
C THR A 16 5.48 -20.32 -24.49
N LYS A 17 5.93 -19.70 -25.58
CA LYS A 17 5.84 -18.24 -25.78
C LYS A 17 4.39 -17.79 -25.52
N GLY A 18 4.20 -16.89 -24.54
CA GLY A 18 2.89 -16.34 -24.18
C GLY A 18 2.21 -16.95 -22.95
N GLN A 19 2.85 -17.85 -22.19
CA GLN A 19 2.29 -18.37 -20.93
C GLN A 19 2.72 -17.50 -19.75
N LEU A 20 1.74 -17.06 -18.94
CA LEU A 20 1.92 -16.42 -17.64
C LEU A 20 1.42 -17.35 -16.54
N SER A 21 2.21 -17.56 -15.50
CA SER A 21 1.81 -18.27 -14.28
C SER A 21 1.82 -17.30 -13.11
N ILE A 22 0.70 -17.21 -12.38
CA ILE A 22 0.56 -16.37 -11.19
C ILE A 22 0.37 -17.30 -9.99
N ILE A 23 1.20 -17.13 -8.97
CA ILE A 23 1.14 -17.94 -7.74
C ILE A 23 0.96 -17.00 -6.56
N ALA A 24 -0.12 -17.16 -5.81
CA ALA A 24 -0.33 -16.45 -4.56
C ALA A 24 0.46 -17.12 -3.43
N LEU A 25 1.22 -16.33 -2.66
CA LEU A 25 1.86 -16.82 -1.45
C LEU A 25 0.81 -16.93 -0.33
N PRO A 26 0.69 -18.10 0.34
CA PRO A 26 -0.26 -18.26 1.43
C PRO A 26 0.28 -17.68 2.74
N ASN A 27 -0.61 -17.58 3.73
CA ASN A 27 -0.29 -17.29 5.13
C ASN A 27 0.52 -15.99 5.33
N ILE A 28 0.36 -15.01 4.43
CA ILE A 28 0.94 -13.69 4.62
C ILE A 28 0.26 -13.03 5.84
N PRO A 29 1.01 -12.67 6.90
CA PRO A 29 0.43 -12.08 8.09
C PRO A 29 -0.13 -10.68 7.82
N LEU A 30 -0.89 -10.14 8.78
CA LEU A 30 -1.21 -8.72 8.78
C LEU A 30 0.08 -7.93 8.96
N VAL A 31 0.44 -7.16 7.93
CA VAL A 31 1.66 -6.34 7.94
C VAL A 31 1.45 -5.09 8.77
N VAL A 32 2.38 -4.82 9.68
CA VAL A 32 2.44 -3.63 10.53
C VAL A 32 3.72 -2.83 10.29
N ALA A 33 3.79 -1.63 10.84
CA ALA A 33 4.96 -0.77 10.70
C ALA A 33 6.23 -1.42 11.29
N GLY A 34 7.29 -1.43 10.49
CA GLY A 34 8.57 -2.04 10.85
C GLY A 34 8.75 -3.50 10.43
N ASP A 35 7.71 -4.13 9.89
CA ASP A 35 7.82 -5.50 9.37
C ASP A 35 8.79 -5.59 8.19
N GLY A 36 9.65 -6.61 8.22
CA GLY A 36 10.59 -6.91 7.15
C GLY A 36 9.93 -7.70 6.01
N LEU A 37 9.46 -7.01 4.96
CA LEU A 37 8.81 -7.65 3.81
C LEU A 37 9.65 -8.77 3.17
N PRO A 38 10.99 -8.65 2.99
CA PRO A 38 11.79 -9.74 2.47
C PRO A 38 11.64 -11.03 3.27
N SER A 39 11.65 -10.94 4.59
CA SER A 39 11.51 -12.11 5.47
C SER A 39 10.12 -12.76 5.35
N ILE A 40 9.07 -11.94 5.29
CA ILE A 40 7.69 -12.42 5.10
C ILE A 40 7.56 -13.16 3.76
N ILE A 41 8.12 -12.60 2.69
CA ILE A 41 8.09 -13.20 1.35
C ILE A 41 8.87 -14.51 1.34
N CYS A 42 10.09 -14.55 1.90
CA CYS A 42 10.91 -15.76 1.97
C CYS A 42 10.21 -16.89 2.74
N ASN A 43 9.52 -16.55 3.83
CA ASN A 43 8.74 -17.53 4.59
C ASN A 43 7.59 -18.10 3.72
N GLY A 44 6.82 -17.25 3.03
CA GLY A 44 5.75 -17.69 2.14
C GLY A 44 6.26 -18.56 0.99
N LEU A 45 7.40 -18.22 0.40
CA LEU A 45 8.06 -19.03 -0.64
C LEU A 45 8.46 -20.40 -0.09
N THR A 46 9.04 -20.44 1.11
CA THR A 46 9.45 -21.69 1.78
C THR A 46 8.26 -22.60 2.05
N GLU A 47 7.15 -22.07 2.54
CA GLU A 47 5.91 -22.82 2.78
C GLU A 47 5.36 -23.46 1.49
N CYS A 48 5.43 -22.71 0.37
CA CYS A 48 5.04 -23.21 -0.94
C CYS A 48 6.08 -24.14 -1.58
N ARG A 49 7.25 -24.32 -0.96
CA ARG A 49 8.40 -25.01 -1.57
C ARG A 49 8.77 -24.42 -2.94
N LEU A 50 8.67 -23.11 -3.06
CA LEU A 50 9.04 -22.37 -4.25
C LEU A 50 10.45 -21.79 -4.09
N THR A 51 11.20 -21.81 -5.17
CA THR A 51 12.50 -21.13 -5.29
C THR A 51 12.39 -20.13 -6.43
N LEU A 52 12.75 -18.88 -6.15
CA LEU A 52 12.79 -17.83 -7.17
C LEU A 52 13.85 -18.17 -8.22
N GLN A 53 13.54 -17.86 -9.46
CA GLN A 53 14.42 -18.04 -10.62
C GLN A 53 14.57 -16.71 -11.34
N ASP A 54 15.62 -16.62 -12.16
CA ASP A 54 15.82 -15.46 -13.02
C ASP A 54 14.60 -15.24 -13.92
N GLY A 55 14.08 -14.03 -13.94
CA GLY A 55 12.88 -13.66 -14.67
C GLY A 55 11.57 -13.80 -13.89
N ASP A 56 11.59 -14.28 -12.65
CA ASP A 56 10.40 -14.22 -11.79
C ASP A 56 10.14 -12.77 -11.33
N ILE A 57 8.86 -12.43 -11.19
CA ILE A 57 8.42 -11.11 -10.76
C ILE A 57 7.63 -11.26 -9.46
N ILE A 58 8.06 -10.59 -8.40
CA ILE A 58 7.32 -10.48 -7.15
C ILE A 58 6.40 -9.27 -7.25
N VAL A 59 5.10 -9.47 -7.04
CA VAL A 59 4.10 -8.41 -7.05
C VAL A 59 3.54 -8.23 -5.65
N LEU A 60 3.65 -7.00 -5.13
CA LEU A 60 3.15 -6.61 -3.83
C LEU A 60 2.05 -5.56 -3.96
N ALA A 61 1.02 -5.67 -3.14
CA ALA A 61 0.05 -4.59 -3.02
C ALA A 61 0.74 -3.37 -2.38
N GLN A 62 0.55 -2.19 -2.96
CA GLN A 62 1.09 -0.92 -2.45
C GLN A 62 0.81 -0.74 -0.95
N LYS A 63 -0.39 -1.08 -0.49
CA LYS A 63 -0.80 -0.97 0.92
C LYS A 63 0.11 -1.76 1.88
N ILE A 64 0.61 -2.93 1.47
CA ILE A 64 1.54 -3.74 2.27
C ILE A 64 2.86 -3.00 2.48
N VAL A 65 3.40 -2.41 1.41
CA VAL A 65 4.63 -1.62 1.46
C VAL A 65 4.44 -0.38 2.33
N SER A 66 3.36 0.38 2.10
CA SER A 66 3.04 1.57 2.91
C SER A 66 2.91 1.24 4.40
N LYS A 67 2.26 0.12 4.75
CA LYS A 67 2.12 -0.33 6.13
C LYS A 67 3.46 -0.67 6.77
N SER A 68 4.30 -1.45 6.09
CA SER A 68 5.63 -1.81 6.62
C SER A 68 6.54 -0.59 6.81
N GLU A 69 6.41 0.42 5.95
CA GLU A 69 7.12 1.69 6.07
C GLU A 69 6.51 2.65 7.12
N GLY A 70 5.39 2.28 7.75
CA GLY A 70 4.73 3.13 8.73
C GLY A 70 4.16 4.43 8.15
N ARG A 71 3.74 4.41 6.87
CA ARG A 71 3.21 5.58 6.17
C ARG A 71 1.81 6.00 6.65
N TYR A 72 1.56 5.89 7.95
CA TYR A 72 0.32 6.32 8.57
C TYR A 72 0.34 7.81 8.89
N ALA A 73 -0.79 8.49 8.68
CA ALA A 73 -1.02 9.86 9.13
C ALA A 73 -2.31 9.94 9.94
N ALA A 74 -2.24 10.52 11.15
CA ALA A 74 -3.42 10.78 11.99
C ALA A 74 -4.06 12.09 11.55
N LEU A 75 -5.29 12.06 11.04
CA LEU A 75 -6.00 13.26 10.61
C LEU A 75 -6.14 14.31 11.72
N ASP A 76 -6.27 13.85 12.97
CA ASP A 76 -6.44 14.75 14.10
C ASP A 76 -5.18 15.55 14.46
N SER A 77 -4.01 15.12 13.96
CA SER A 77 -2.74 15.86 14.11
C SER A 77 -2.48 16.85 12.97
N VAL A 78 -3.33 16.86 11.93
CA VAL A 78 -3.16 17.71 10.76
C VAL A 78 -3.83 19.06 10.99
N THR A 79 -3.07 20.14 10.85
CA THR A 79 -3.60 21.51 10.84
C THR A 79 -3.75 21.97 9.38
N PRO A 80 -4.99 22.10 8.88
CA PRO A 80 -5.20 22.47 7.49
C PRO A 80 -4.83 23.93 7.23
N SER A 81 -4.16 24.17 6.11
CA SER A 81 -3.88 25.50 5.57
C SER A 81 -5.17 26.19 5.08
N GLN A 82 -5.10 27.51 4.85
CA GLN A 82 -6.22 28.26 4.26
C GLN A 82 -6.58 27.76 2.86
N GLU A 83 -5.58 27.29 2.10
CA GLU A 83 -5.77 26.69 0.78
C GLU A 83 -6.55 25.39 0.89
N ALA A 84 -6.16 24.48 1.80
CA ALA A 84 -6.85 23.23 2.04
C ALA A 84 -8.29 23.43 2.50
N ILE A 85 -8.54 24.42 3.39
CA ILE A 85 -9.89 24.78 3.85
C ILE A 85 -10.77 25.24 2.69
N THR A 86 -10.22 26.06 1.79
CA THR A 86 -10.96 26.58 0.64
C THR A 86 -11.25 25.47 -0.36
N LEU A 87 -10.23 24.67 -0.71
CA LEU A 87 -10.36 23.54 -1.63
C LEU A 87 -11.32 22.47 -1.09
N ALA A 88 -11.28 22.20 0.21
CA ALA A 88 -12.16 21.23 0.86
C ALA A 88 -13.65 21.55 0.66
N LYS A 89 -14.03 22.82 0.69
CA LYS A 89 -15.41 23.28 0.40
C LYS A 89 -15.80 22.99 -1.05
N ASP A 90 -14.88 23.24 -2.00
CA ASP A 90 -15.13 23.01 -3.43
C ASP A 90 -15.35 21.52 -3.73
N VAL A 91 -14.59 20.66 -3.06
CA VAL A 91 -14.58 19.22 -3.33
C VAL A 91 -15.42 18.40 -2.34
N ASP A 92 -16.03 19.04 -1.33
CA ASP A 92 -16.84 18.38 -0.30
C ASP A 92 -16.09 17.28 0.45
N LYS A 93 -14.93 17.63 1.01
CA LYS A 93 -14.04 16.73 1.75
C LYS A 93 -13.58 17.34 3.08
N ASP A 94 -13.06 16.49 3.99
CA ASP A 94 -12.42 16.93 5.22
C ASP A 94 -11.19 17.80 4.89
N PRO A 95 -11.07 19.04 5.41
CA PRO A 95 -9.93 19.92 5.12
C PRO A 95 -8.59 19.33 5.57
N ARG A 96 -8.56 18.48 6.61
CA ARG A 96 -7.35 17.80 7.07
C ARG A 96 -6.88 16.75 6.05
N LEU A 97 -7.83 16.03 5.45
CA LEU A 97 -7.52 15.09 4.37
C LEU A 97 -7.03 15.86 3.12
N VAL A 98 -7.64 16.99 2.79
CA VAL A 98 -7.21 17.82 1.67
C VAL A 98 -5.80 18.37 1.90
N GLU A 99 -5.44 18.77 3.12
CA GLU A 99 -4.07 19.16 3.46
C GLU A 99 -3.06 18.06 3.17
N LEU A 100 -3.35 16.81 3.61
CA LEU A 100 -2.49 15.67 3.30
C LEU A 100 -2.40 15.39 1.79
N ILE A 101 -3.52 15.53 1.06
CA ILE A 101 -3.50 15.37 -0.39
C ILE A 101 -2.58 16.40 -1.03
N LEU A 102 -2.67 17.66 -0.61
CA LEU A 102 -1.81 18.74 -1.13
C LEU A 102 -0.34 18.50 -0.80
N SER A 103 -0.02 18.05 0.43
CA SER A 103 1.36 17.78 0.85
C SER A 103 2.04 16.64 0.07
N GLU A 104 1.26 15.68 -0.42
CA GLU A 104 1.75 14.55 -1.23
C GLU A 104 1.64 14.84 -2.76
N SER A 105 1.25 16.07 -3.16
CA SER A 105 0.98 16.42 -4.56
C SER A 105 1.85 17.56 -5.07
N ARG A 106 2.11 17.55 -6.37
CA ARG A 106 2.78 18.65 -7.11
C ARG A 106 1.78 19.61 -7.71
N ASP A 107 0.64 19.08 -8.22
CA ASP A 107 -0.35 19.87 -8.93
C ASP A 107 -1.74 19.26 -8.82
N ILE A 108 -2.77 20.10 -8.98
CA ILE A 108 -4.16 19.69 -9.03
C ILE A 108 -4.59 19.57 -10.50
N VAL A 109 -4.75 18.35 -10.97
CA VAL A 109 -5.14 18.06 -12.35
C VAL A 109 -6.62 18.32 -12.58
N ARG A 110 -7.48 17.96 -11.63
CA ARG A 110 -8.93 18.14 -11.73
C ARG A 110 -9.59 18.15 -10.36
N LYS A 111 -10.53 19.08 -10.18
CA LYS A 111 -11.39 19.12 -9.00
C LYS A 111 -12.86 19.25 -9.37
N ARG A 112 -13.71 18.59 -8.62
CA ARG A 112 -15.18 18.73 -8.59
C ARG A 112 -15.72 18.16 -7.29
N ARG A 113 -16.96 18.44 -6.95
CA ARG A 113 -17.60 17.87 -5.75
C ARG A 113 -17.40 16.35 -5.65
N GLY A 114 -16.84 15.88 -4.53
CA GLY A 114 -16.50 14.49 -4.28
C GLY A 114 -15.21 13.99 -4.95
N VAL A 115 -14.61 14.75 -5.86
CA VAL A 115 -13.45 14.29 -6.67
C VAL A 115 -12.33 15.31 -6.61
N LEU A 116 -11.13 14.85 -6.22
CA LEU A 116 -9.89 15.59 -6.30
C LEU A 116 -8.82 14.68 -6.94
N ILE A 117 -8.42 15.03 -8.16
CA ILE A 117 -7.38 14.32 -8.92
C ILE A 117 -6.15 15.22 -8.94
N VAL A 118 -5.03 14.66 -8.54
CA VAL A 118 -3.76 15.37 -8.39
C VAL A 118 -2.63 14.61 -9.07
N GLU A 119 -1.57 15.31 -9.42
CA GLU A 119 -0.27 14.73 -9.72
C GLU A 119 0.49 14.55 -8.41
N HIS A 120 0.69 13.30 -8.00
CA HIS A 120 1.46 12.96 -6.81
C HIS A 120 2.94 13.33 -6.97
N ASN A 121 3.66 13.55 -5.86
CA ASN A 121 5.11 13.81 -5.85
C ASN A 121 5.93 12.72 -6.57
N LEU A 122 5.41 11.51 -6.69
CA LEU A 122 5.98 10.39 -7.46
C LEU A 122 5.71 10.49 -8.99
N GLY A 123 5.05 11.57 -9.48
CA GLY A 123 4.74 11.76 -10.89
C GLY A 123 3.53 10.94 -11.40
N ILE A 124 2.72 10.38 -10.50
CA ILE A 124 1.53 9.59 -10.85
C ILE A 124 0.28 10.46 -10.70
N VAL A 125 -0.60 10.46 -11.71
CA VAL A 125 -1.89 11.16 -11.64
C VAL A 125 -2.94 10.22 -11.05
N MET A 126 -3.54 10.62 -9.93
CA MET A 126 -4.48 9.78 -9.21
C MET A 126 -5.45 10.55 -8.32
N ALA A 127 -6.51 9.91 -7.87
CA ALA A 127 -7.47 10.49 -6.94
C ALA A 127 -6.88 10.55 -5.53
N ASN A 128 -7.09 11.70 -4.85
CA ASN A 128 -6.71 11.91 -3.44
C ASN A 128 -5.24 11.60 -3.12
N ALA A 129 -4.32 11.79 -4.06
CA ALA A 129 -2.91 11.39 -3.93
C ALA A 129 -2.70 9.92 -3.51
N GLY A 130 -3.63 9.04 -3.85
CA GLY A 130 -3.57 7.62 -3.44
C GLY A 130 -3.76 7.36 -1.95
N ILE A 131 -4.14 8.37 -1.16
CA ILE A 131 -4.38 8.21 0.28
C ILE A 131 -5.55 7.28 0.51
N ASP A 132 -5.29 6.20 1.25
CA ASP A 132 -6.29 5.20 1.61
C ASP A 132 -6.88 5.49 2.99
N THR A 133 -8.18 5.70 3.01
CA THR A 133 -8.98 5.90 4.23
C THR A 133 -9.74 4.64 4.66
N SER A 134 -9.64 3.55 3.85
CA SER A 134 -10.31 2.28 4.11
C SER A 134 -9.37 1.31 4.82
N ASN A 135 -9.92 0.48 5.73
CA ASN A 135 -9.17 -0.60 6.41
C ASN A 135 -7.89 -0.16 7.14
N VAL A 136 -7.79 1.10 7.53
CA VAL A 136 -6.76 1.55 8.45
C VAL A 136 -7.23 1.22 9.85
N GLU A 137 -6.46 0.42 10.60
CA GLU A 137 -6.78 0.09 11.97
C GLU A 137 -6.94 1.38 12.79
N GLN A 138 -8.09 1.50 13.43
CA GLN A 138 -8.31 2.54 14.43
C GLN A 138 -7.52 2.11 15.66
N LEU A 139 -6.41 2.78 15.92
CA LEU A 139 -5.66 2.53 17.14
C LEU A 139 -6.53 2.97 18.31
N GLU A 140 -7.02 2.02 19.08
CA GLU A 140 -7.65 2.28 20.37
C GLU A 140 -6.59 2.89 21.29
N SER A 141 -6.62 4.20 21.43
CA SER A 141 -5.84 4.89 22.45
C SER A 141 -6.50 4.59 23.80
N GLY A 142 -5.81 3.82 24.64
CA GLY A 142 -6.27 3.55 25.98
C GLY A 142 -6.60 4.83 26.76
N GLY A 143 -7.87 5.01 27.11
CA GLY A 143 -8.36 6.03 28.03
C GLY A 143 -8.85 7.32 27.38
N ASN A 144 -10.17 7.42 27.18
CA ASN A 144 -10.98 8.49 26.59
C ASN A 144 -10.99 8.55 25.06
N ASP A 145 -11.85 7.84 24.51
CA ASP A 145 -12.90 7.96 23.48
C ASP A 145 -12.72 8.99 22.35
N GLU A 146 -11.52 9.15 21.79
CA GLU A 146 -11.35 9.76 20.47
C GLU A 146 -10.63 8.78 19.54
N MET A 147 -11.43 8.09 18.74
CA MET A 147 -10.98 7.25 17.63
C MET A 147 -10.16 8.11 16.67
N ARG A 148 -8.83 8.08 16.80
CA ARG A 148 -7.94 8.77 15.88
C ARG A 148 -8.11 8.18 14.49
N ARG A 149 -8.68 8.98 13.57
CA ARG A 149 -8.79 8.60 12.15
C ARG A 149 -7.41 8.60 11.52
N GLN A 150 -6.88 7.42 11.31
CA GLN A 150 -5.64 7.26 10.57
C GLN A 150 -5.92 7.01 9.09
N VAL A 151 -5.07 7.54 8.23
CA VAL A 151 -5.04 7.28 6.80
C VAL A 151 -3.67 6.74 6.42
N LEU A 152 -3.59 6.05 5.29
CA LEU A 152 -2.36 5.46 4.79
C LEU A 152 -1.93 6.15 3.50
N LEU A 153 -0.73 6.70 3.52
CA LEU A 153 -0.11 7.37 2.37
C LEU A 153 0.62 6.34 1.47
N LEU A 154 0.96 6.73 0.25
CA LEU A 154 1.82 5.90 -0.62
C LEU A 154 3.23 5.72 0.00
N PRO A 155 3.98 4.67 -0.42
CA PRO A 155 5.40 4.57 -0.09
C PRO A 155 6.14 5.83 -0.52
N LYS A 156 7.13 6.25 0.28
CA LYS A 156 7.86 7.48 0.00
C LYS A 156 8.72 7.36 -1.27
N ASP A 157 9.33 6.21 -1.47
CA ASP A 157 10.17 5.87 -2.61
C ASP A 157 9.94 4.40 -2.99
N PRO A 158 8.98 4.12 -3.88
CA PRO A 158 8.65 2.75 -4.28
C PRO A 158 9.82 2.00 -4.93
N ASP A 159 10.68 2.70 -5.65
CA ASP A 159 11.83 2.10 -6.32
C ASP A 159 12.87 1.65 -5.29
N ALA A 160 13.16 2.49 -4.29
CA ALA A 160 14.03 2.12 -3.18
C ALA A 160 13.45 0.94 -2.38
N SER A 161 12.12 0.89 -2.17
CA SER A 161 11.44 -0.23 -1.52
C SER A 161 11.61 -1.53 -2.31
N CYS A 162 11.43 -1.48 -3.64
CA CYS A 162 11.66 -2.62 -4.53
C CYS A 162 13.11 -3.11 -4.48
N GLU A 163 14.07 -2.20 -4.43
CA GLU A 163 15.50 -2.51 -4.30
C GLU A 163 15.81 -3.28 -3.01
N VAL A 164 15.23 -2.86 -1.90
CA VAL A 164 15.39 -3.55 -0.59
C VAL A 164 14.79 -4.94 -0.62
N ILE A 165 13.61 -5.10 -1.25
CA ILE A 165 12.92 -6.40 -1.33
C ILE A 165 13.67 -7.37 -2.27
N ARG A 166 14.35 -6.85 -3.31
CA ARG A 166 15.07 -7.66 -4.30
C ARG A 166 16.39 -8.23 -3.80
N ARG A 167 17.01 -7.64 -2.79
CA ARG A 167 18.31 -8.08 -2.21
C ARG A 167 18.18 -9.35 -1.38
#